data_883923a63b2669a4cfc9836ff9363985
#
_entry.id   883923a63b2669a4cfc9836ff9363985
#
_cell.length_a   1.000
_cell.length_b   1.000
_cell.length_c   1.000
_cell.angle_alpha   90.00
_cell.angle_beta   90.00
_cell.angle_gamma   90.00
#
_symmetry.space_group_name_H-M   'P 1'
#
loop_
_entity.id
_entity.type
_entity.pdbx_description
1 polymer ?
#
loop_
_entity_poly.entity_id
_entity_poly.type
_entity_poly.pdbx_seq_one_letter_code
_entity_poly.pdbx_strand_id
1 'polypeptide(L)' 'MLYAGIGSRQTPQNVMKAMTDIAQQLGAQEWTLRSGHAGGADMAFELGALKTCSPMEIFLPWARFNGAPRTTEYKVPD' A
#
# COMPACT_ATOMS: atom_id res chain seq x y z
N MET A 1 13.32 0.89 -7.35
CA MET A 1 12.29 0.65 -8.38
C MET A 1 10.90 0.85 -7.79
N LEU A 2 9.93 1.13 -8.65
CA LEU A 2 8.54 1.36 -8.26
C LEU A 2 7.67 0.19 -8.67
N TYR A 3 6.63 -0.12 -7.87
CA TYR A 3 5.61 -1.08 -8.27
C TYR A 3 4.24 -0.59 -7.80
N ALA A 4 3.18 -0.96 -8.51
CA ALA A 4 1.82 -0.63 -8.15
C ALA A 4 1.21 -1.80 -7.39
N GLY A 5 0.71 -1.52 -6.17
CA GLY A 5 -0.01 -2.51 -5.38
C GLY A 5 -1.49 -2.13 -5.36
N ILE A 6 -2.26 -2.69 -6.27
CA ILE A 6 -3.69 -2.38 -6.43
C ILE A 6 -4.50 -3.66 -6.64
N GLY A 7 -5.80 -3.56 -6.47
CA GLY A 7 -6.71 -4.66 -6.70
C GLY A 7 -8.08 -4.40 -6.11
N SER A 8 -8.86 -5.47 -5.96
CA SER A 8 -10.24 -5.39 -5.49
C SER A 8 -10.32 -5.05 -4.00
N ARG A 9 -11.33 -4.27 -3.62
CA ARG A 9 -11.68 -4.05 -2.21
C ARG A 9 -12.22 -5.32 -1.55
N GLN A 10 -12.67 -6.27 -2.35
CA GLN A 10 -13.25 -7.53 -1.88
C GLN A 10 -12.31 -8.71 -2.11
N THR A 11 -11.03 -8.47 -2.12
CA THR A 11 -10.01 -9.50 -2.31
C THR A 11 -10.09 -10.54 -1.18
N PRO A 12 -10.12 -11.85 -1.50
CA PRO A 12 -10.12 -12.89 -0.46
C PRO A 12 -8.88 -12.82 0.45
N GLN A 13 -9.05 -13.26 1.70
CA GLN A 13 -7.98 -13.16 2.69
C GLN A 13 -6.71 -13.92 2.32
N ASN A 14 -6.83 -15.10 1.71
CA ASN A 14 -5.65 -15.85 1.29
C ASN A 14 -4.86 -15.13 0.20
N VAL A 15 -5.56 -14.43 -0.69
CA VAL A 15 -4.92 -13.61 -1.73
C VAL A 15 -4.30 -12.36 -1.11
N MET A 16 -4.98 -11.72 -0.16
CA MET A 16 -4.41 -10.57 0.55
C MET A 16 -3.14 -10.94 1.31
N LYS A 17 -3.11 -12.12 1.92
CA LYS A 17 -1.90 -12.60 2.58
C LYS A 17 -0.74 -12.74 1.60
N ALA A 18 -1.00 -13.28 0.42
CA ALA A 18 0.01 -13.38 -0.63
C ALA A 18 0.51 -11.99 -1.07
N MET A 19 -0.41 -11.02 -1.19
CA MET A 19 -0.06 -9.64 -1.54
C MET A 19 0.82 -8.99 -0.48
N THR A 20 0.50 -9.21 0.80
CA THR A 20 1.31 -8.72 1.92
C THR A 20 2.71 -9.33 1.88
N ASP A 21 2.81 -10.63 1.62
CA ASP A 21 4.09 -11.33 1.55
C ASP A 21 4.93 -10.83 0.36
N ILE A 22 4.30 -10.60 -0.79
CA ILE A 22 4.98 -10.04 -1.97
C ILE A 22 5.51 -8.64 -1.65
N ALA A 23 4.68 -7.79 -1.07
CA ALA A 23 5.09 -6.43 -0.70
C ALA A 23 6.24 -6.43 0.30
N GLN A 24 6.22 -7.38 1.24
CA GLN A 24 7.31 -7.53 2.20
C GLN A 24 8.61 -7.92 1.51
N GLN A 25 8.56 -8.84 0.54
CA GLN A 25 9.74 -9.24 -0.21
C GLN A 25 10.28 -8.11 -1.08
N LEU A 26 9.39 -7.37 -1.76
CA LEU A 26 9.80 -6.23 -2.58
C LEU A 26 10.36 -5.10 -1.71
N GLY A 27 9.77 -4.86 -0.55
CA GLY A 27 10.26 -3.87 0.41
C GLY A 27 11.65 -4.22 0.92
N ALA A 28 11.92 -5.50 1.15
CA ALA A 28 13.25 -5.95 1.56
C ALA A 28 14.31 -5.68 0.48
N GLN A 29 13.88 -5.55 -0.78
CA GLN A 29 14.75 -5.18 -1.90
C GLN A 29 14.70 -3.67 -2.21
N GLU A 30 14.13 -2.89 -1.30
CA GLU A 30 14.06 -1.43 -1.38
C GLU A 30 13.19 -0.92 -2.54
N TRP A 31 12.20 -1.69 -2.97
CA TRP A 31 11.21 -1.23 -3.94
C TRP A 31 10.21 -0.29 -3.25
N THR A 32 9.77 0.73 -3.98
CA THR A 32 8.78 1.70 -3.49
C THR A 32 7.39 1.28 -3.94
N LEU A 33 6.46 1.16 -2.98
CA LEU A 33 5.05 0.86 -3.25
C LEU A 33 4.30 2.13 -3.68
N ARG A 34 3.49 2.02 -4.73
CA ARG A 34 2.47 3.00 -5.09
C ARG A 34 1.10 2.36 -4.95
N SER A 35 0.22 2.96 -4.15
CA SER A 35 -1.11 2.41 -3.89
C SER A 35 -2.08 3.54 -3.52
N GLY A 36 -3.35 3.21 -3.24
CA GLY A 36 -4.40 4.19 -3.01
C GLY A 36 -5.06 4.14 -1.63
N HIS A 37 -4.61 3.26 -0.75
CA HIS A 37 -5.17 3.12 0.61
C HIS A 37 -6.66 2.73 0.61
N ALA A 38 -7.15 2.10 -0.45
CA ALA A 38 -8.49 1.51 -0.47
C ALA A 38 -8.48 0.21 0.34
N GLY A 39 -9.65 -0.28 0.73
CA GLY A 39 -9.75 -1.56 1.43
C GLY A 39 -9.30 -2.73 0.54
N GLY A 40 -9.10 -3.89 1.14
CA GLY A 40 -8.73 -5.10 0.40
C GLY A 40 -7.29 -5.09 -0.08
N ALA A 41 -7.09 -5.24 -1.39
CA ALA A 41 -5.76 -5.41 -1.98
C ALA A 41 -4.80 -4.26 -1.67
N ASP A 42 -5.26 -3.00 -1.80
CA ASP A 42 -4.41 -1.84 -1.53
C ASP A 42 -3.84 -1.88 -0.12
N MET A 43 -4.68 -2.18 0.87
CA MET A 43 -4.26 -2.24 2.28
C MET A 43 -3.33 -3.42 2.53
N ALA A 44 -3.51 -4.53 1.83
CA ALA A 44 -2.64 -5.69 1.97
C ALA A 44 -1.22 -5.39 1.50
N PHE A 45 -1.07 -4.73 0.35
CA PHE A 45 0.25 -4.31 -0.13
C PHE A 45 0.89 -3.29 0.82
N GLU A 46 0.12 -2.33 1.31
CA GLU A 46 0.60 -1.32 2.24
C GLU A 46 1.11 -1.95 3.54
N LEU A 47 0.38 -2.92 4.07
CA LEU A 47 0.79 -3.63 5.29
C LEU A 47 2.15 -4.32 5.09
N GLY A 48 2.35 -4.98 3.95
CA GLY A 48 3.62 -5.62 3.64
C GLY A 48 4.77 -4.62 3.55
N ALA A 49 4.54 -3.48 2.91
CA ALA A 49 5.53 -2.41 2.82
C ALA A 49 5.87 -1.86 4.20
N LEU A 50 4.88 -1.66 5.07
CA LEU A 50 5.09 -1.17 6.42
C LEU A 50 5.93 -2.13 7.27
N LYS A 51 5.77 -3.43 7.08
CA LYS A 51 6.54 -4.44 7.81
C LYS A 51 8.03 -4.37 7.56
N THR A 52 8.45 -3.87 6.41
CA THR A 52 9.87 -3.73 6.06
C THR A 52 10.34 -2.28 6.15
N CYS A 53 9.49 -1.37 6.59
CA CYS A 53 9.78 0.06 6.62
C CYS A 53 10.23 0.58 5.24
N SER A 54 9.68 -0.02 4.18
CA SER A 54 10.05 0.36 2.82
C SER A 54 9.33 1.65 2.40
N PRO A 55 9.89 2.39 1.42
CA PRO A 55 9.25 3.63 0.98
C PRO A 55 7.92 3.36 0.29
N MET A 56 6.98 4.29 0.48
CA MET A 56 5.65 4.23 -0.11
C MET A 56 5.25 5.58 -0.69
N GLU A 57 4.45 5.54 -1.75
CA GLU A 57 3.75 6.70 -2.29
C GLU A 57 2.27 6.33 -2.37
N ILE A 58 1.50 6.78 -1.40
CA ILE A 58 0.08 6.44 -1.31
C ILE A 58 -0.75 7.64 -1.75
N PHE A 59 -1.47 7.49 -2.86
CA PHE A 59 -2.22 8.57 -3.48
C PHE A 59 -3.68 8.52 -3.03
N LEU A 60 -4.11 9.55 -2.29
CA LEU A 60 -5.44 9.64 -1.71
C LEU A 60 -6.31 10.62 -2.50
N PRO A 61 -7.65 10.34 -2.64
CA PRO A 61 -8.54 11.31 -3.28
C PRO A 61 -8.77 12.56 -2.41
N TRP A 62 -8.64 12.43 -1.10
CA TRP A 62 -8.70 13.55 -0.14
C TRP A 62 -7.93 13.16 1.11
N ALA A 63 -7.65 14.15 1.97
CA ALA A 63 -6.92 13.94 3.21
C ALA A 63 -7.68 12.96 4.12
N ARG A 64 -6.94 12.05 4.74
CA ARG A 64 -7.47 11.04 5.68
C ARG A 64 -8.45 10.04 5.06
N PHE A 65 -8.46 9.89 3.74
CA PHE A 65 -9.28 8.87 3.09
C PHE A 65 -9.04 7.51 3.77
N ASN A 66 -10.11 6.81 4.16
CA ASN A 66 -10.06 5.54 4.90
C ASN A 66 -9.15 5.58 6.13
N GLY A 67 -9.13 6.71 6.85
CA GLY A 67 -8.33 6.86 8.08
C GLY A 67 -6.83 7.00 7.84
N ALA A 68 -6.41 7.35 6.63
CA ALA A 68 -4.98 7.48 6.31
C ALA A 68 -4.30 8.53 7.19
N PRO A 69 -3.05 8.28 7.63
CA PRO A 69 -2.29 9.27 8.38
C PRO A 69 -1.90 10.47 7.52
N ARG A 70 -1.52 11.58 8.16
CA ARG A 70 -1.07 12.78 7.50
C ARG A 70 0.45 12.85 7.44
N THR A 71 1.06 11.82 6.88
CA THR A 71 2.51 11.77 6.70
C THR A 71 2.86 11.96 5.22
N THR A 72 4.14 12.18 4.93
CA THR A 72 4.60 12.50 3.58
C THR A 72 4.37 11.36 2.57
N GLU A 73 4.25 10.12 3.05
CA GLU A 73 3.95 8.96 2.20
C GLU A 73 2.54 9.04 1.60
N TYR A 74 1.61 9.70 2.29
CA TYR A 74 0.19 9.80 1.90
C TYR A 74 -0.04 11.13 1.20
N LYS A 75 -0.21 11.09 -0.11
CA LYS A 75 -0.27 12.26 -0.98
C LYS A 75 -1.70 12.56 -1.40
N VAL A 76 -2.10 13.82 -1.29
CA VAL A 76 -3.43 14.27 -1.68
C VAL A 76 -3.34 15.23 -2.85
N PRO A 77 -4.40 15.37 -3.67
CA PRO A 77 -4.42 16.36 -4.75
C PRO A 77 -4.36 17.78 -4.18
N ASP A 78 -3.76 18.68 -4.93
CA ASP A 78 -3.74 20.10 -4.61
C ASP A 78 -5.10 20.76 -4.84
#